data_8430a6d6e3f8f6d73a125d4f230b1917
#
_entry.id   8430a6d6e3f8f6d73a125d4f230b1917
#
_cell.length_a   1.000
_cell.length_b   1.000
_cell.length_c   1.000
_cell.angle_alpha   90.00
_cell.angle_beta   90.00
_cell.angle_gamma   90.00
#
_symmetry.space_group_name_H-M   'P 1'
#
loop_
_entity.id
_entity.type
_entity.pdbx_description
1 polymer ?
#
loop_
_entity_poly.entity_id
_entity_poly.type
_entity_poly.pdbx_seq_one_letter_code
_entity_poly.pdbx_strand_id
1 'polypeptide(L)'
;HEINPDFLIGGTILHLNERAFTTKVNYNDEPLSNTIYGFDLNYQTESQLLTDLIDKLPFIEKKKKSRISIYGEIAQFLQGINKENGQTGTSYIDDFEGSKSTIDLRQWSTWSLASTPQHQHVLFPEAYSTIGLDYGKNRSKLAWYTIDQSVFYERRSNILPPNITYDELSDHRVRQVLETEIFPNKDIQAGVSTNVSILNLAYYPNLRGPYNYDTENLNEDGTFSNPEDRWGGIMRAIESSDFNATNVEYIEFWMMDPFFE
;
A
#
# COMPACT_ATOMS: atom_id res chain seq x y z
N HIS A 1 -1.13 -17.73 -32.07
CA HIS A 1 -1.72 -18.09 -33.39
C HIS A 1 -1.79 -19.60 -33.51
N GLU A 2 -2.97 -20.09 -33.77
CA GLU A 2 -3.20 -21.52 -34.03
C GLU A 2 -2.90 -21.79 -35.51
N ILE A 3 -1.88 -22.62 -35.78
CA ILE A 3 -1.52 -23.02 -37.15
C ILE A 3 -2.36 -24.24 -37.57
N ASN A 4 -2.58 -25.11 -36.62
CA ASN A 4 -3.52 -26.22 -36.69
C ASN A 4 -3.91 -26.65 -35.26
N PRO A 5 -4.90 -27.55 -35.05
CA PRO A 5 -5.31 -27.96 -33.69
C PRO A 5 -4.18 -28.55 -32.83
N ASP A 6 -3.12 -29.06 -33.49
CA ASP A 6 -2.01 -29.73 -32.84
C ASP A 6 -0.80 -28.81 -32.60
N PHE A 7 -0.81 -27.59 -33.17
CA PHE A 7 0.34 -26.69 -33.17
C PHE A 7 -0.06 -25.24 -32.89
N LEU A 8 0.27 -24.75 -31.71
CA LEU A 8 0.00 -23.41 -31.26
C LEU A 8 1.33 -22.69 -31.02
N ILE A 9 1.42 -21.47 -31.55
CA ILE A 9 2.53 -20.55 -31.28
C ILE A 9 1.96 -19.26 -30.71
N GLY A 10 2.52 -18.83 -29.60
CA GLY A 10 2.25 -17.55 -28.97
C GLY A 10 3.47 -16.64 -28.98
N GLY A 11 3.24 -15.35 -28.96
CA GLY A 11 4.27 -14.35 -28.80
C GLY A 11 3.70 -13.16 -28.03
N THR A 12 4.45 -12.69 -27.06
CA THR A 12 4.11 -11.53 -26.22
C THR A 12 5.21 -10.49 -26.32
N ILE A 13 4.82 -9.23 -26.48
CA ILE A 13 5.72 -8.09 -26.37
C ILE A 13 5.09 -7.12 -25.41
N LEU A 14 5.81 -6.79 -24.32
CA LEU A 14 5.45 -5.74 -23.38
C LEU A 14 6.54 -4.66 -23.46
N HIS A 15 6.12 -3.43 -23.68
CA HIS A 15 7.03 -2.27 -23.67
C HIS A 15 6.52 -1.24 -22.65
N LEU A 16 7.33 -0.97 -21.63
CA LEU A 16 7.11 0.09 -20.66
C LEU A 16 8.04 1.25 -21.00
N ASN A 17 7.45 2.41 -21.24
CA ASN A 17 8.20 3.65 -21.46
C ASN A 17 7.64 4.76 -20.59
N GLU A 18 8.42 5.17 -19.61
CA GLU A 18 8.09 6.29 -18.73
C GLU A 18 8.62 7.59 -19.32
N ARG A 19 7.80 8.61 -19.26
CA ARG A 19 8.18 9.94 -19.71
C ARG A 19 8.80 10.73 -18.56
N ALA A 20 9.98 11.27 -18.77
CA ALA A 20 10.59 12.18 -17.80
C ALA A 20 9.79 13.50 -17.76
N PHE A 21 9.19 13.81 -16.62
CA PHE A 21 8.45 15.06 -16.43
C PHE A 21 9.34 16.28 -16.16
N THR A 22 10.60 16.05 -15.77
CA THR A 22 11.56 17.10 -15.41
C THR A 22 12.88 16.89 -16.12
N THR A 23 13.60 18.01 -16.35
CA THR A 23 14.93 17.97 -16.98
C THR A 23 16.01 17.39 -16.07
N LYS A 24 15.79 17.41 -14.76
CA LYS A 24 16.68 16.81 -13.76
C LYS A 24 15.93 15.63 -13.12
N VAL A 25 16.45 14.44 -13.27
CA VAL A 25 15.89 13.22 -12.69
C VAL A 25 16.55 12.95 -11.35
N ASN A 26 15.75 12.65 -10.34
CA ASN A 26 16.24 12.29 -9.02
C ASN A 26 16.78 10.85 -9.04
N TYR A 27 17.72 10.58 -8.17
CA TYR A 27 18.23 9.22 -7.96
C TYR A 27 17.08 8.29 -7.50
N ASN A 28 16.96 7.14 -8.13
CA ASN A 28 15.87 6.16 -8.04
C ASN A 28 14.52 6.57 -8.66
N ASP A 29 14.47 7.69 -9.37
CA ASP A 29 13.28 8.14 -10.12
C ASP A 29 13.61 8.21 -11.63
N GLU A 30 14.59 7.44 -12.09
CA GLU A 30 14.99 7.41 -13.49
C GLU A 30 13.88 6.84 -14.35
N PRO A 31 13.49 7.52 -15.45
CA PRO A 31 12.41 7.08 -16.30
C PRO A 31 12.79 5.80 -17.04
N LEU A 32 11.98 4.78 -16.88
CA LEU A 32 12.21 3.45 -17.44
C LEU A 32 11.85 3.40 -18.93
N SER A 33 12.63 2.63 -19.69
CA SER A 33 12.27 2.24 -21.06
C SER A 33 12.62 0.77 -21.27
N ASN A 34 11.78 -0.10 -20.76
CA ASN A 34 12.02 -1.53 -20.70
C ASN A 34 11.13 -2.29 -21.66
N THR A 35 11.68 -3.35 -22.25
CA THR A 35 10.93 -4.21 -23.16
C THR A 35 11.10 -5.66 -22.73
N ILE A 36 10.01 -6.38 -22.63
CA ILE A 36 10.00 -7.84 -22.53
C ILE A 36 9.40 -8.39 -23.81
N TYR A 37 10.02 -9.40 -24.37
CA TYR A 37 9.40 -10.21 -25.40
C TYR A 37 9.53 -11.68 -25.05
N GLY A 38 8.44 -12.39 -25.28
CA GLY A 38 8.32 -13.81 -25.03
C GLY A 38 7.82 -14.54 -26.27
N PHE A 39 8.18 -15.79 -26.34
CA PHE A 39 7.73 -16.70 -27.37
C PHE A 39 7.39 -18.03 -26.73
N ASP A 40 6.21 -18.55 -27.03
CA ASP A 40 5.74 -19.83 -26.51
C ASP A 40 5.32 -20.76 -27.66
N LEU A 41 5.57 -22.03 -27.45
CA LEU A 41 5.27 -23.11 -28.38
C LEU A 41 4.55 -24.22 -27.65
N ASN A 42 3.43 -24.66 -28.18
CA ASN A 42 2.73 -25.85 -27.73
C ASN A 42 2.45 -26.74 -28.94
N TYR A 43 3.04 -27.94 -28.93
CA TYR A 43 2.83 -28.94 -29.94
C TYR A 43 2.35 -30.23 -29.33
N GLN A 44 1.19 -30.72 -29.80
CA GLN A 44 0.61 -31.99 -29.37
C GLN A 44 0.20 -32.80 -30.58
N THR A 45 0.69 -33.99 -30.70
CA THR A 45 0.30 -34.88 -31.80
C THR A 45 0.19 -36.34 -31.35
N GLU A 46 -0.60 -37.11 -32.12
CA GLU A 46 -0.63 -38.55 -31.98
C GLU A 46 0.36 -39.18 -32.96
N SER A 47 1.30 -39.99 -32.45
CA SER A 47 2.35 -40.61 -33.24
C SER A 47 2.15 -42.11 -33.32
N GLN A 48 1.90 -42.61 -34.55
CA GLN A 48 1.83 -44.04 -34.82
C GLN A 48 3.22 -44.67 -34.68
N LEU A 49 4.27 -43.98 -35.14
CA LEU A 49 5.66 -44.45 -35.04
C LEU A 49 6.08 -44.72 -33.60
N LEU A 50 5.66 -43.86 -32.69
CA LEU A 50 5.96 -44.01 -31.25
C LEU A 50 5.16 -45.20 -30.66
N THR A 51 3.93 -45.39 -31.10
CA THR A 51 3.10 -46.54 -30.71
C THR A 51 3.75 -47.82 -31.14
N ASP A 52 4.16 -47.90 -32.42
CA ASP A 52 4.81 -49.09 -33.00
C ASP A 52 6.19 -49.41 -32.35
N LEU A 53 6.87 -48.36 -31.88
CA LEU A 53 8.16 -48.53 -31.18
C LEU A 53 8.00 -49.02 -29.76
N ILE A 54 6.95 -48.58 -29.06
CA ILE A 54 6.58 -49.01 -27.74
C ILE A 54 6.01 -50.43 -27.76
N ASP A 55 5.21 -50.79 -28.77
CA ASP A 55 4.65 -52.14 -28.93
C ASP A 55 5.69 -53.21 -29.22
N LYS A 56 6.93 -52.84 -29.58
CA LYS A 56 8.08 -53.75 -29.69
C LYS A 56 8.68 -54.13 -28.34
N LEU A 57 8.27 -53.48 -27.26
CA LEU A 57 8.73 -53.84 -25.90
C LEU A 57 7.92 -54.99 -25.35
N PRO A 58 8.53 -56.09 -24.86
CA PRO A 58 7.92 -57.37 -24.59
C PRO A 58 6.90 -57.43 -23.42
N PHE A 59 6.58 -56.29 -22.80
CA PHE A 59 5.71 -56.22 -21.62
C PHE A 59 4.58 -55.18 -21.72
N ILE A 60 4.37 -54.54 -22.90
CA ILE A 60 3.41 -53.46 -23.06
C ILE A 60 2.55 -53.68 -24.30
N GLU A 61 1.33 -54.17 -24.12
CA GLU A 61 0.31 -54.19 -25.16
C GLU A 61 -0.55 -52.93 -25.02
N LYS A 62 -0.40 -51.98 -25.95
CA LYS A 62 -1.23 -50.76 -25.99
C LYS A 62 -2.17 -50.77 -27.20
N LYS A 63 -3.45 -50.64 -26.90
CA LYS A 63 -4.53 -50.48 -27.90
C LYS A 63 -4.82 -49.04 -28.31
N LYS A 64 -4.08 -48.06 -27.73
CA LYS A 64 -4.29 -46.62 -28.02
C LYS A 64 -3.04 -46.00 -28.58
N LYS A 65 -3.23 -45.05 -29.50
CA LYS A 65 -2.14 -44.23 -30.09
C LYS A 65 -1.39 -43.47 -29.00
N SER A 66 -0.08 -43.42 -29.11
CA SER A 66 0.78 -42.62 -28.23
C SER A 66 0.69 -41.15 -28.56
N ARG A 67 0.57 -40.29 -27.55
CA ARG A 67 0.53 -38.84 -27.73
C ARG A 67 1.89 -38.26 -27.31
N ILE A 68 2.38 -37.36 -28.17
CA ILE A 68 3.58 -36.54 -27.89
C ILE A 68 3.09 -35.13 -27.56
N SER A 69 3.58 -34.55 -26.49
CA SER A 69 3.35 -33.16 -26.11
C SER A 69 4.70 -32.49 -25.88
N ILE A 70 4.95 -31.39 -26.57
CA ILE A 70 6.16 -30.58 -26.48
C ILE A 70 5.74 -29.16 -26.11
N TYR A 71 6.27 -28.64 -25.04
CA TYR A 71 6.07 -27.27 -24.59
C TYR A 71 7.43 -26.59 -24.57
N GLY A 72 7.49 -25.38 -25.09
CA GLY A 72 8.67 -24.54 -25.04
C GLY A 72 8.29 -23.11 -24.80
N GLU A 73 9.05 -22.43 -23.96
CA GLU A 73 8.90 -21.01 -23.67
C GLU A 73 10.28 -20.37 -23.61
N ILE A 74 10.40 -19.17 -24.17
CA ILE A 74 11.57 -18.31 -24.05
C ILE A 74 11.10 -16.88 -23.85
N ALA A 75 11.70 -16.20 -22.87
CA ALA A 75 11.47 -14.80 -22.65
C ALA A 75 12.81 -14.06 -22.51
N GLN A 76 12.85 -12.82 -23.00
CA GLN A 76 14.00 -11.96 -22.87
C GLN A 76 13.58 -10.57 -22.43
N PHE A 77 14.28 -10.05 -21.45
CA PHE A 77 14.15 -8.70 -20.92
C PHE A 77 15.24 -7.80 -21.47
N LEU A 78 14.85 -6.67 -22.07
CA LEU A 78 15.73 -5.61 -22.52
C LEU A 78 15.54 -4.40 -21.63
N GLN A 79 16.54 -4.11 -20.83
CA GLN A 79 16.57 -2.95 -19.96
C GLN A 79 17.02 -1.69 -20.72
N GLY A 80 16.49 -0.54 -20.32
CA GLY A 80 16.84 0.73 -20.93
C GLY A 80 16.38 1.93 -20.10
N ILE A 81 16.71 3.10 -20.56
CA ILE A 81 16.29 4.37 -20.00
C ILE A 81 15.69 5.26 -21.10
N ASN A 82 14.71 6.08 -20.75
CA ASN A 82 14.22 7.09 -21.69
C ASN A 82 15.30 8.17 -21.91
N LYS A 83 15.69 8.36 -23.18
CA LYS A 83 16.77 9.25 -23.58
C LYS A 83 16.31 10.68 -23.91
N GLU A 84 15.03 10.99 -23.76
CA GLU A 84 14.50 12.31 -24.14
C GLU A 84 15.21 13.48 -23.44
N ASN A 85 15.72 13.28 -22.23
CA ASN A 85 16.44 14.31 -21.45
C ASN A 85 17.96 14.18 -21.56
N GLY A 86 18.50 13.50 -22.56
CA GLY A 86 19.96 13.36 -22.77
C GLY A 86 20.66 12.46 -21.76
N GLN A 87 19.93 11.68 -21.00
CA GLN A 87 20.49 10.75 -20.01
C GLN A 87 21.06 9.51 -20.71
N THR A 88 22.12 8.97 -20.13
CA THR A 88 22.78 7.74 -20.59
C THR A 88 22.85 6.75 -19.45
N GLY A 89 22.66 5.48 -19.76
CA GLY A 89 22.68 4.40 -18.79
C GLY A 89 21.57 3.40 -19.01
N THR A 90 21.28 2.61 -17.98
CA THR A 90 20.17 1.66 -17.97
C THR A 90 19.48 1.73 -16.62
N SER A 91 18.15 1.76 -16.66
CA SER A 91 17.31 1.62 -15.48
C SER A 91 16.31 0.48 -15.74
N TYR A 92 16.04 -0.33 -14.76
CA TYR A 92 15.15 -1.48 -14.93
C TYR A 92 14.43 -1.81 -13.63
N ILE A 93 13.25 -2.40 -13.80
CA ILE A 93 12.56 -3.08 -12.72
C ILE A 93 13.00 -4.54 -12.78
N ASP A 94 13.61 -5.01 -11.71
CA ASP A 94 14.18 -6.36 -11.63
C ASP A 94 13.08 -7.42 -11.54
N ASP A 95 11.93 -7.05 -10.98
CA ASP A 95 10.81 -7.94 -10.78
C ASP A 95 9.49 -7.26 -11.17
N PHE A 96 8.98 -7.56 -12.36
CA PHE A 96 7.69 -7.05 -12.81
C PHE A 96 6.50 -7.62 -12.03
N GLU A 97 6.65 -8.82 -11.49
CA GLU A 97 5.64 -9.47 -10.65
C GLU A 97 5.72 -8.95 -9.21
N GLY A 98 6.89 -8.54 -8.78
CA GLY A 98 7.16 -7.96 -7.46
C GLY A 98 6.88 -6.46 -7.36
N SER A 99 6.32 -5.83 -8.39
CA SER A 99 5.95 -4.41 -8.32
C SER A 99 4.97 -4.19 -7.17
N LYS A 100 5.39 -3.38 -6.19
CA LYS A 100 4.60 -3.09 -4.99
C LYS A 100 3.64 -1.94 -5.28
N SER A 101 2.37 -2.12 -4.97
CA SER A 101 1.46 -1.00 -4.93
C SER A 101 1.48 -0.36 -3.54
N THR A 102 1.66 0.96 -3.50
CA THR A 102 1.66 1.72 -2.26
C THR A 102 0.28 2.34 -2.01
N ILE A 103 -0.20 2.21 -0.78
CA ILE A 103 -1.42 2.85 -0.32
C ILE A 103 -1.03 3.95 0.66
N ASP A 104 -1.22 5.21 0.26
CA ASP A 104 -0.92 6.36 1.15
C ASP A 104 -1.95 6.42 2.29
N LEU A 105 -1.46 6.32 3.51
CA LEU A 105 -2.28 6.34 4.73
C LEU A 105 -2.46 7.75 5.31
N ARG A 106 -1.77 8.78 4.78
CA ARG A 106 -1.77 10.14 5.35
C ARG A 106 -3.04 10.94 5.04
N GLN A 107 -3.80 10.55 4.03
CA GLN A 107 -4.98 11.28 3.59
C GLN A 107 -6.12 11.14 4.62
N TRP A 108 -6.31 12.15 5.45
CA TRP A 108 -7.28 12.15 6.56
C TRP A 108 -8.73 11.88 6.12
N SER A 109 -9.13 12.33 4.93
CA SER A 109 -10.49 12.20 4.40
C SER A 109 -10.88 10.76 4.04
N THR A 110 -9.92 9.85 3.91
CA THR A 110 -10.17 8.43 3.63
C THR A 110 -10.45 7.61 4.89
N TRP A 111 -10.24 8.22 6.06
CA TRP A 111 -10.46 7.58 7.34
C TRP A 111 -11.85 7.92 7.89
N SER A 112 -12.43 6.99 8.59
CA SER A 112 -13.68 7.13 9.34
C SER A 112 -13.50 6.63 10.77
N LEU A 113 -14.45 6.95 11.65
CA LEU A 113 -14.43 6.45 13.02
C LEU A 113 -14.54 4.92 13.00
N ALA A 114 -13.62 4.26 13.71
CA ALA A 114 -13.62 2.80 13.80
C ALA A 114 -14.87 2.28 14.50
N SER A 115 -15.45 1.22 13.98
CA SER A 115 -16.34 0.34 14.76
C SER A 115 -15.52 -0.46 15.77
N THR A 116 -16.16 -0.95 16.82
CA THR A 116 -15.49 -1.83 17.79
C THR A 116 -14.99 -3.08 17.08
N PRO A 117 -13.68 -3.39 17.15
CA PRO A 117 -13.10 -4.52 16.45
C PRO A 117 -13.71 -5.85 16.91
N GLN A 118 -14.16 -6.66 15.96
CA GLN A 118 -14.67 -8.00 16.22
C GLN A 118 -13.53 -9.03 16.14
N HIS A 119 -13.77 -10.22 16.68
CA HIS A 119 -12.80 -11.32 16.72
C HIS A 119 -11.54 -11.08 17.57
N GLN A 120 -11.59 -10.08 18.45
CA GLN A 120 -10.53 -9.72 19.40
C GLN A 120 -11.06 -9.78 20.84
N HIS A 121 -11.45 -10.97 21.29
CA HIS A 121 -12.16 -11.18 22.57
C HIS A 121 -11.41 -10.66 23.82
N VAL A 122 -10.10 -10.64 23.77
CA VAL A 122 -9.28 -10.18 24.91
C VAL A 122 -9.24 -8.66 25.01
N LEU A 123 -9.11 -7.98 23.85
CA LEU A 123 -8.98 -6.52 23.78
C LEU A 123 -10.33 -5.80 23.74
N PHE A 124 -11.32 -6.40 23.09
CA PHE A 124 -12.62 -5.80 22.86
C PHE A 124 -13.75 -6.79 23.20
N PRO A 125 -13.90 -7.19 24.47
CA PRO A 125 -14.95 -8.14 24.88
C PRO A 125 -16.36 -7.57 24.65
N GLU A 126 -16.52 -6.24 24.70
CA GLU A 126 -17.79 -5.54 24.47
C GLU A 126 -18.31 -5.70 23.05
N ALA A 127 -17.47 -6.04 22.06
CA ALA A 127 -17.88 -6.28 20.68
C ALA A 127 -18.90 -7.43 20.55
N TYR A 128 -18.97 -8.29 21.56
CA TYR A 128 -19.86 -9.46 21.59
C TYR A 128 -21.11 -9.24 22.47
N SER A 129 -21.26 -8.04 23.02
CA SER A 129 -22.47 -7.73 23.78
C SER A 129 -23.69 -7.77 22.88
N THR A 130 -24.69 -8.52 23.30
CA THR A 130 -26.00 -8.57 22.62
C THR A 130 -27.00 -7.58 23.23
N ILE A 131 -26.55 -6.82 24.24
CA ILE A 131 -27.38 -5.91 25.00
C ILE A 131 -27.20 -4.48 24.49
N GLY A 132 -28.18 -3.98 23.73
CA GLY A 132 -28.26 -2.57 23.36
C GLY A 132 -27.03 -2.01 22.66
N LEU A 133 -26.48 -0.94 23.23
CA LEU A 133 -25.34 -0.18 22.66
C LEU A 133 -24.03 -0.41 23.42
N ASP A 134 -23.93 -1.47 24.21
CA ASP A 134 -22.77 -1.77 25.05
C ASP A 134 -21.49 -1.96 24.25
N TYR A 135 -21.61 -2.41 22.98
CA TYR A 135 -20.45 -2.57 22.09
C TYR A 135 -19.62 -1.28 21.91
N GLY A 136 -20.19 -0.12 22.18
CA GLY A 136 -19.54 1.19 22.06
C GLY A 136 -19.10 1.82 23.38
N LYS A 137 -19.37 1.18 24.54
CA LYS A 137 -19.19 1.78 25.86
C LYS A 137 -17.75 2.20 26.20
N ASN A 138 -16.76 1.50 25.64
CA ASN A 138 -15.35 1.78 25.91
C ASN A 138 -14.73 2.77 24.91
N ARG A 139 -15.49 3.31 23.97
CA ARG A 139 -14.98 4.25 22.98
C ARG A 139 -14.81 5.64 23.57
N SER A 140 -13.59 6.16 23.53
CA SER A 140 -13.26 7.54 23.91
C SER A 140 -13.21 8.45 22.69
N LYS A 141 -13.03 9.74 22.94
CA LYS A 141 -12.91 10.76 21.91
C LYS A 141 -11.56 10.63 21.18
N LEU A 142 -11.63 10.58 19.88
CA LEU A 142 -10.49 10.64 18.98
C LEU A 142 -10.78 11.65 17.87
N ALA A 143 -9.81 12.50 17.57
CA ALA A 143 -9.84 13.39 16.42
C ALA A 143 -8.67 13.06 15.50
N TRP A 144 -8.89 13.11 14.18
CA TRP A 144 -7.83 12.97 13.19
C TRP A 144 -7.95 14.09 12.15
N TYR A 145 -6.82 14.64 11.77
CA TYR A 145 -6.77 15.83 10.92
C TYR A 145 -5.40 15.99 10.29
N THR A 146 -5.33 16.86 9.31
CA THR A 146 -4.07 17.34 8.73
C THR A 146 -4.01 18.84 8.91
N ILE A 147 -2.87 19.36 9.35
CA ILE A 147 -2.63 20.79 9.45
C ILE A 147 -2.18 21.29 8.07
N ASP A 148 -2.83 22.31 7.55
CA ASP A 148 -2.39 22.98 6.33
C ASP A 148 -1.09 23.71 6.60
N GLN A 149 0.00 23.20 6.03
CA GLN A 149 1.34 23.69 6.30
C GLN A 149 1.60 25.03 5.65
N SER A 150 0.96 25.33 4.53
CA SER A 150 1.17 26.58 3.80
C SER A 150 0.54 27.79 4.49
N VAL A 151 -0.49 27.55 5.29
CA VAL A 151 -1.30 28.59 5.89
C VAL A 151 -1.06 28.71 7.40
N PHE A 152 -1.04 27.59 8.10
CA PHE A 152 -0.99 27.57 9.57
C PHE A 152 0.38 27.97 10.12
N TYR A 153 1.45 27.56 9.46
CA TYR A 153 2.82 27.87 9.89
C TYR A 153 3.41 29.13 9.24
N GLU A 154 2.78 29.64 8.20
CA GLU A 154 3.24 30.87 7.58
C GLU A 154 2.83 32.10 8.42
N ARG A 155 3.82 32.85 8.90
CA ARG A 155 3.64 34.08 9.70
C ARG A 155 2.84 35.19 9.00
N ARG A 156 2.60 35.06 7.70
CA ARG A 156 1.89 36.06 6.89
C ARG A 156 0.38 35.90 6.92
N SER A 157 -0.11 34.77 7.38
CA SER A 157 -1.53 34.53 7.45
C SER A 157 -2.08 34.95 8.82
N ASN A 158 -3.05 35.85 8.86
CA ASN A 158 -3.82 36.18 10.05
C ASN A 158 -4.75 35.01 10.50
N ILE A 159 -4.44 33.79 10.09
CA ILE A 159 -5.25 32.59 10.32
C ILE A 159 -4.85 31.94 11.65
N LEU A 160 -3.61 32.16 12.10
CA LEU A 160 -3.17 31.65 13.39
C LEU A 160 -3.98 32.29 14.52
N PRO A 161 -4.65 31.52 15.36
CA PRO A 161 -5.32 32.06 16.53
C PRO A 161 -4.36 32.91 17.38
N PRO A 162 -4.79 34.06 17.91
CA PRO A 162 -3.89 34.99 18.58
C PRO A 162 -3.32 34.46 19.92
N ASN A 163 -3.88 33.37 20.42
CA ASN A 163 -3.43 32.70 21.63
C ASN A 163 -2.38 31.61 21.39
N ILE A 164 -2.03 31.33 20.13
CA ILE A 164 -0.98 30.36 19.80
C ILE A 164 0.34 31.09 19.64
N THR A 165 1.33 30.64 20.39
CA THR A 165 2.70 31.18 20.35
C THR A 165 3.58 30.43 19.37
N TYR A 166 4.73 31.04 19.02
CA TYR A 166 5.72 30.35 18.19
C TYR A 166 6.39 29.17 18.89
N ASP A 167 6.52 29.25 20.20
CA ASP A 167 7.07 28.16 21.01
C ASP A 167 6.15 26.94 20.95
N GLU A 168 4.83 27.14 21.00
CA GLU A 168 3.86 26.06 20.81
C GLU A 168 3.90 25.47 19.39
N LEU A 169 4.11 26.29 18.38
CA LEU A 169 4.26 25.79 16.99
C LEU A 169 5.56 25.02 16.75
N SER A 170 6.58 25.27 17.56
CA SER A 170 7.88 24.60 17.48
C SER A 170 7.97 23.35 18.36
N ASP A 171 6.95 23.09 19.20
CA ASP A 171 6.87 21.88 20.01
C ASP A 171 6.94 20.64 19.10
N HIS A 172 7.70 19.62 19.54
CA HIS A 172 7.92 18.41 18.73
C HIS A 172 6.63 17.70 18.33
N ARG A 173 5.55 17.87 19.10
CA ARG A 173 4.22 17.29 18.81
C ARG A 173 3.44 18.03 17.73
N VAL A 174 3.84 19.26 17.40
CA VAL A 174 3.07 20.14 16.49
C VAL A 174 3.91 20.64 15.31
N ARG A 175 5.24 20.70 15.45
CA ARG A 175 6.16 21.27 14.46
C ARG A 175 6.01 20.67 13.05
N GLN A 176 6.39 21.44 12.07
CA GLN A 176 6.57 20.93 10.73
C GLN A 176 7.69 19.87 10.69
N VAL A 177 7.51 18.87 9.84
CA VAL A 177 8.53 17.88 9.54
C VAL A 177 8.98 18.08 8.10
N LEU A 178 10.29 18.28 7.91
CA LEU A 178 10.86 18.43 6.59
C LEU A 178 11.00 17.07 5.91
N GLU A 179 10.78 17.05 4.60
CA GLU A 179 10.96 15.83 3.81
C GLU A 179 12.42 15.31 3.89
N THR A 180 13.39 16.23 3.98
CA THR A 180 14.80 15.89 4.16
C THR A 180 15.16 15.30 5.53
N GLU A 181 14.32 15.49 6.54
CA GLU A 181 14.50 14.81 7.84
C GLU A 181 14.21 13.32 7.74
N ILE A 182 13.19 12.97 6.96
CA ILE A 182 12.78 11.57 6.76
C ILE A 182 13.59 10.93 5.63
N PHE A 183 13.82 11.67 4.55
CA PHE A 183 14.53 11.22 3.35
C PHE A 183 15.72 12.13 3.07
N PRO A 184 16.86 11.96 3.79
CA PRO A 184 17.99 12.89 3.70
C PRO A 184 18.62 13.00 2.32
N ASN A 185 18.50 11.95 1.50
CA ASN A 185 19.09 11.87 0.17
C ASN A 185 18.11 12.29 -0.95
N LYS A 186 16.89 12.70 -0.62
CA LYS A 186 15.91 13.11 -1.60
C LYS A 186 16.20 14.53 -2.09
N ASP A 187 16.35 14.71 -3.40
CA ASP A 187 16.49 16.02 -4.03
C ASP A 187 15.08 16.62 -4.25
N ILE A 188 14.79 17.71 -3.54
CA ILE A 188 13.48 18.37 -3.62
C ILE A 188 13.56 19.43 -4.73
N GLN A 189 12.66 19.33 -5.69
CA GLN A 189 12.60 20.28 -6.80
C GLN A 189 12.16 21.67 -6.32
N ALA A 190 12.72 22.71 -6.94
CA ALA A 190 12.32 24.08 -6.64
C ALA A 190 10.82 24.30 -6.93
N GLY A 191 10.11 24.86 -5.96
CA GLY A 191 8.66 25.11 -6.04
C GLY A 191 7.76 24.00 -5.49
N VAL A 192 8.33 22.88 -5.05
CA VAL A 192 7.60 21.82 -4.33
C VAL A 192 7.69 22.10 -2.83
N SER A 193 6.62 21.76 -2.09
CA SER A 193 6.65 21.87 -0.62
C SER A 193 7.75 20.98 -0.06
N THR A 194 8.55 21.56 0.81
CA THR A 194 9.63 20.84 1.52
C THR A 194 9.13 20.09 2.75
N ASN A 195 7.87 20.25 3.10
CA ASN A 195 7.27 19.69 4.31
C ASN A 195 6.43 18.45 3.99
N VAL A 196 6.51 17.47 4.86
CA VAL A 196 5.69 16.24 4.76
C VAL A 196 4.29 16.51 5.31
N SER A 197 3.27 16.09 4.56
CA SER A 197 1.90 16.06 5.09
C SER A 197 1.78 14.98 6.16
N ILE A 198 1.27 15.35 7.33
CA ILE A 198 1.17 14.48 8.50
C ILE A 198 -0.30 14.18 8.79
N LEU A 199 -0.62 12.93 9.05
CA LEU A 199 -1.89 12.53 9.67
C LEU A 199 -1.75 12.68 11.17
N ASN A 200 -2.45 13.65 11.73
CA ASN A 200 -2.47 13.89 13.18
C ASN A 200 -3.61 13.13 13.82
N LEU A 201 -3.34 12.52 14.96
CA LEU A 201 -4.28 11.81 15.80
C LEU A 201 -4.23 12.41 17.19
N ALA A 202 -5.35 12.92 17.68
CA ALA A 202 -5.48 13.42 19.06
C ALA A 202 -6.46 12.53 19.82
N TYR A 203 -5.95 11.79 20.80
CA TYR A 203 -6.70 10.87 21.62
C TYR A 203 -6.96 11.45 23.01
N TYR A 204 -8.20 11.41 23.44
CA TYR A 204 -8.68 11.96 24.71
C TYR A 204 -9.33 10.84 25.53
N PRO A 205 -8.54 10.07 26.30
CA PRO A 205 -9.04 8.90 27.03
C PRO A 205 -10.12 9.23 28.05
N ASN A 206 -10.07 10.41 28.64
CA ASN A 206 -11.03 10.84 29.66
C ASN A 206 -12.37 11.33 29.09
N LEU A 207 -12.46 11.56 27.78
CA LEU A 207 -13.63 12.15 27.17
C LEU A 207 -14.44 11.13 26.36
N ARG A 208 -15.75 11.24 26.44
CA ARG A 208 -16.65 10.41 25.66
C ARG A 208 -16.49 10.70 24.16
N GLY A 209 -16.33 9.64 23.38
CA GLY A 209 -16.36 9.70 21.92
C GLY A 209 -17.78 9.66 21.34
N PRO A 210 -17.91 9.89 20.03
CA PRO A 210 -19.16 9.66 19.33
C PRO A 210 -19.64 8.22 19.50
N TYR A 211 -20.96 8.04 19.64
CA TYR A 211 -21.61 6.73 19.85
C TYR A 211 -21.21 6.00 21.14
N ASN A 212 -20.64 6.71 22.09
CA ASN A 212 -20.44 6.19 23.43
C ASN A 212 -21.68 6.49 24.28
N TYR A 213 -22.33 5.45 24.79
CA TYR A 213 -23.54 5.53 25.59
C TYR A 213 -23.31 4.94 27.00
N ASP A 214 -22.06 4.90 27.46
CA ASP A 214 -21.77 4.49 28.84
C ASP A 214 -22.42 5.45 29.85
N THR A 215 -23.12 4.90 30.83
CA THR A 215 -23.79 5.64 31.90
C THR A 215 -23.29 5.24 33.29
N GLU A 216 -22.43 4.24 33.39
CA GLU A 216 -22.01 3.65 34.66
C GLU A 216 -20.65 4.16 35.12
N ASN A 217 -19.72 4.38 34.19
CA ASN A 217 -18.32 4.71 34.49
C ASN A 217 -18.02 6.19 34.20
N LEU A 218 -18.85 7.07 34.73
CA LEU A 218 -18.71 8.51 34.58
C LEU A 218 -18.56 9.22 35.90
N ASN A 219 -17.69 10.21 35.91
CA ASN A 219 -17.59 11.19 36.97
C ASN A 219 -18.70 12.23 36.89
N GLU A 220 -18.89 13.03 37.90
CA GLU A 220 -19.93 14.07 37.94
C GLU A 220 -19.77 15.12 36.84
N ASP A 221 -18.55 15.35 36.38
CA ASP A 221 -18.23 16.27 35.28
C ASP A 221 -18.43 15.66 33.85
N GLY A 222 -18.84 14.39 33.81
CA GLY A 222 -19.07 13.66 32.55
C GLY A 222 -17.81 13.05 31.93
N THR A 223 -16.67 13.13 32.59
CA THR A 223 -15.45 12.41 32.18
C THR A 223 -15.51 10.94 32.60
N PHE A 224 -14.68 10.10 31.97
CA PHE A 224 -14.60 8.70 32.37
C PHE A 224 -13.86 8.53 33.71
N SER A 225 -14.35 7.63 34.55
CA SER A 225 -13.71 7.25 35.83
C SER A 225 -12.59 6.21 35.62
N ASN A 226 -12.55 5.53 34.46
CA ASN A 226 -11.59 4.49 34.11
C ASN A 226 -10.99 4.72 32.69
N PRO A 227 -10.21 5.78 32.50
CA PRO A 227 -9.66 6.13 31.17
C PRO A 227 -8.69 5.09 30.60
N GLU A 228 -8.07 4.26 31.44
CA GLU A 228 -7.15 3.19 31.05
C GLU A 228 -7.83 2.04 30.29
N ASP A 229 -9.12 1.83 30.49
CA ASP A 229 -9.91 0.81 29.83
C ASP A 229 -10.52 1.29 28.51
N ARG A 230 -10.21 2.51 28.12
CA ARG A 230 -10.83 3.16 26.96
C ARG A 230 -9.96 3.06 25.72
N TRP A 231 -10.61 3.08 24.59
CA TRP A 231 -9.92 3.06 23.29
C TRP A 231 -10.50 4.09 22.31
N GLY A 232 -9.68 4.48 21.36
CA GLY A 232 -10.07 5.27 20.20
C GLY A 232 -9.42 4.70 18.94
N GLY A 233 -10.12 4.76 17.81
CA GLY A 233 -9.59 4.23 16.57
C GLY A 233 -10.22 4.83 15.32
N ILE A 234 -9.48 4.79 14.24
CA ILE A 234 -9.95 5.12 12.91
C ILE A 234 -9.88 3.88 12.03
N MET A 235 -10.76 3.79 11.05
CA MET A 235 -10.78 2.71 10.08
C MET A 235 -10.82 3.27 8.66
N ARG A 236 -10.29 2.51 7.73
CA ARG A 236 -10.31 2.81 6.31
C ARG A 236 -10.71 1.57 5.52
N ALA A 237 -11.56 1.75 4.51
CA ALA A 237 -11.80 0.70 3.54
C ALA A 237 -10.56 0.55 2.65
N ILE A 238 -10.14 -0.68 2.42
CA ILE A 238 -9.12 -1.03 1.45
C ILE A 238 -9.87 -1.61 0.25
N GLU A 239 -9.66 -1.05 -0.94
CA GLU A 239 -10.40 -1.43 -2.15
C GLU A 239 -10.04 -2.83 -2.64
N SER A 240 -8.86 -3.33 -2.26
CA SER A 240 -8.46 -4.68 -2.58
C SER A 240 -8.92 -5.67 -1.52
N SER A 241 -9.59 -6.73 -1.95
CA SER A 241 -9.97 -7.85 -1.10
C SER A 241 -8.85 -8.88 -0.90
N ASP A 242 -7.76 -8.77 -1.67
CA ASP A 242 -6.64 -9.69 -1.64
C ASP A 242 -5.31 -8.93 -1.62
N PHE A 243 -4.63 -8.96 -0.48
CA PHE A 243 -3.33 -8.34 -0.32
C PHE A 243 -2.23 -9.02 -1.14
N ASN A 244 -2.33 -10.34 -1.36
CA ASN A 244 -1.36 -11.04 -2.19
C ASN A 244 -1.45 -10.59 -3.65
N ALA A 245 -2.66 -10.37 -4.17
CA ALA A 245 -2.86 -9.87 -5.52
C ALA A 245 -2.36 -8.43 -5.72
N THR A 246 -2.31 -7.64 -4.64
CA THR A 246 -1.80 -6.26 -4.66
C THR A 246 -0.35 -6.15 -4.18
N ASN A 247 0.30 -7.25 -3.86
CA ASN A 247 1.68 -7.30 -3.33
C ASN A 247 1.91 -6.36 -2.14
N VAL A 248 0.91 -6.24 -1.25
CA VAL A 248 1.02 -5.46 -0.01
C VAL A 248 1.54 -6.38 1.08
N GLU A 249 2.79 -6.20 1.49
CA GLU A 249 3.46 -7.03 2.50
C GLU A 249 3.63 -6.32 3.84
N TYR A 250 3.80 -4.99 3.82
CA TYR A 250 4.19 -4.23 5.00
C TYR A 250 3.30 -3.01 5.19
N ILE A 251 3.18 -2.58 6.45
CA ILE A 251 2.70 -1.26 6.84
C ILE A 251 3.90 -0.53 7.44
N GLU A 252 4.34 0.54 6.80
CA GLU A 252 5.46 1.35 7.24
C GLU A 252 5.00 2.77 7.52
N PHE A 253 5.38 3.32 8.67
CA PHE A 253 5.10 4.71 9.00
C PHE A 253 6.10 5.26 10.01
N TRP A 254 6.32 6.55 9.92
CA TRP A 254 7.03 7.30 10.95
C TRP A 254 6.02 7.79 11.97
N MET A 255 6.34 7.60 13.23
CA MET A 255 5.49 8.03 14.34
C MET A 255 6.29 8.96 15.25
N MET A 256 5.68 10.08 15.60
CA MET A 256 6.20 10.94 16.66
C MET A 256 6.03 10.23 18.01
N ASP A 257 7.06 10.26 18.86
CA ASP A 257 6.98 9.76 20.22
C ASP A 257 6.23 10.76 21.12
N PRO A 258 5.01 10.43 21.57
CA PRO A 258 4.25 11.34 22.41
C PRO A 258 4.73 11.37 23.88
N PHE A 259 5.61 10.44 24.26
CA PHE A 259 6.10 10.27 25.63
C PHE A 259 7.48 10.91 25.87
N PHE A 260 8.04 11.51 24.83
CA PHE A 260 9.29 12.26 24.95
C PHE A 260 9.02 13.56 25.71
N GLU A 261 9.73 13.79 26.82
CA GLU A 261 9.70 15.01 27.65
C GLU A 261 10.93 15.88 27.40
#